data_e52af36f148cb3b81eda44d6d2467c4f
#
_entry.id   e52af36f148cb3b81eda44d6d2467c4f
#
_cell.length_a   1.000
_cell.length_b   1.000
_cell.length_c   1.000
_cell.angle_alpha   90.00
_cell.angle_beta   90.00
_cell.angle_gamma   90.00
#
_symmetry.space_group_name_H-M   'P 1'
#
loop_
_entity.id
_entity.type
_entity.pdbx_description
1 polymer ?
#
loop_
_entity_poly.entity_id
_entity_poly.type
_entity_poly.pdbx_seq_one_letter_code
_entity_poly.pdbx_strand_id
1 'polypeptide(L)'
;MTLGSTQHPDRGPLDGERITAAFALTPGFSLELLPVAPSTNEVARERARAGAAEGLVVAADHQAAGRGRLDRTWETPPGTAVTFSLVLRPTVPAASWPWLPLLVGHNVAKALTALGHDARVKWPNDVLLDGDKKVAGILVERVDTPEGPAAIIGVGINVTMTAEELPVETATSLAISAPGAPDRTQVLLEVVAAIREGYDLWQAGGDLGTARLATSYRSHCATLGREVRVELPGGGALTGRAVDVDPDGRLVVETADGTERVGAGDVVHVRATD
;
A
#
# COMPACT_ATOMS: atom_id res chain seq x y z
N MET A 1 -21.00 36.32 -15.61
CA MET A 1 -20.68 34.90 -15.50
C MET A 1 -19.22 34.79 -15.09
N THR A 2 -18.99 34.66 -13.80
CA THR A 2 -17.65 34.51 -13.22
C THR A 2 -17.29 33.03 -13.35
N LEU A 3 -16.33 32.73 -14.20
CA LEU A 3 -15.72 31.41 -14.28
C LEU A 3 -15.10 31.11 -12.90
N GLY A 4 -15.67 30.15 -12.19
CA GLY A 4 -15.11 29.67 -10.94
C GLY A 4 -13.67 29.19 -11.20
N SER A 5 -12.71 29.82 -10.52
CA SER A 5 -11.34 29.32 -10.48
C SER A 5 -11.41 27.91 -9.89
N THR A 6 -11.13 26.89 -10.67
CA THR A 6 -10.76 25.56 -10.19
C THR A 6 -9.53 25.75 -9.32
N GLN A 7 -9.70 25.84 -8.00
CA GLN A 7 -8.58 25.76 -7.08
C GLN A 7 -7.95 24.38 -7.29
N HIS A 8 -6.79 24.35 -7.94
CA HIS A 8 -5.96 23.15 -7.93
C HIS A 8 -5.62 22.84 -6.47
N PRO A 9 -5.79 21.57 -6.03
CA PRO A 9 -5.40 21.18 -4.69
C PRO A 9 -3.91 21.53 -4.46
N ASP A 10 -3.59 21.88 -3.23
CA ASP A 10 -2.23 22.24 -2.84
C ASP A 10 -1.26 21.08 -3.15
N ARG A 11 -0.30 21.34 -4.03
CA ARG A 11 0.75 20.43 -4.47
C ARG A 11 2.12 20.83 -3.93
N GLY A 12 2.14 21.63 -2.87
CA GLY A 12 3.36 22.02 -2.16
C GLY A 12 4.16 20.78 -1.68
N PRO A 13 5.43 20.94 -1.31
CA PRO A 13 6.23 19.87 -0.78
C PRO A 13 5.64 19.31 0.52
N LEU A 14 6.01 18.06 0.87
CA LEU A 14 5.70 17.51 2.18
C LEU A 14 6.32 18.39 3.28
N ASP A 15 5.55 18.64 4.33
CA ASP A 15 6.01 19.47 5.48
C ASP A 15 6.92 18.62 6.39
N GLY A 16 8.23 18.70 6.14
CA GLY A 16 9.24 17.97 6.90
C GLY A 16 9.29 18.34 8.37
N GLU A 17 9.01 19.59 8.74
CA GLU A 17 8.97 20.04 10.15
C GLU A 17 7.80 19.39 10.88
N ARG A 18 6.62 19.40 10.28
CA ARG A 18 5.41 18.78 10.83
C ARG A 18 5.58 17.26 10.98
N ILE A 19 6.19 16.59 9.98
CA ILE A 19 6.44 15.14 10.05
C ILE A 19 7.44 14.84 11.16
N THR A 20 8.55 15.58 11.24
CA THR A 20 9.57 15.40 12.27
C THR A 20 8.99 15.62 13.67
N ALA A 21 8.18 16.65 13.85
CA ALA A 21 7.51 16.93 15.12
C ALA A 21 6.55 15.79 15.53
N ALA A 22 5.80 15.23 14.59
CA ALA A 22 4.90 14.10 14.85
C ALA A 22 5.69 12.82 15.22
N PHE A 23 6.79 12.54 14.54
CA PHE A 23 7.64 11.37 14.83
C PHE A 23 8.37 11.50 16.16
N ALA A 24 8.71 12.72 16.60
CA ALA A 24 9.28 12.94 17.91
C ALA A 24 8.32 12.54 19.07
N LEU A 25 7.01 12.58 18.83
CA LEU A 25 5.99 12.12 19.76
C LEU A 25 5.73 10.61 19.70
N THR A 26 6.25 9.93 18.68
CA THR A 26 6.05 8.49 18.46
C THR A 26 7.44 7.81 18.43
N PRO A 27 7.93 7.30 19.56
CA PRO A 27 9.27 6.70 19.62
C PRO A 27 9.46 5.60 18.57
N GLY A 28 10.67 5.55 17.98
CA GLY A 28 11.05 4.52 17.02
C GLY A 28 10.87 4.92 15.56
N PHE A 29 10.39 6.13 15.25
CA PHE A 29 10.40 6.67 13.89
C PHE A 29 11.56 7.64 13.64
N SER A 30 12.09 7.60 12.43
CA SER A 30 12.98 8.62 11.87
C SER A 30 12.59 8.95 10.43
N LEU A 31 12.91 10.16 9.97
CA LEU A 31 12.54 10.65 8.63
C LEU A 31 13.79 10.94 7.80
N GLU A 32 13.78 10.45 6.57
CA GLU A 32 14.59 10.98 5.47
C GLU A 32 13.63 11.49 4.40
N LEU A 33 13.53 12.82 4.25
CA LEU A 33 12.66 13.46 3.26
C LEU A 33 13.51 13.97 2.08
N LEU A 34 13.13 13.58 0.87
CA LEU A 34 13.83 13.89 -0.37
C LEU A 34 12.92 14.67 -1.32
N PRO A 35 13.40 15.75 -1.95
CA PRO A 35 12.63 16.41 -3.02
C PRO A 35 12.38 15.46 -4.19
N VAL A 36 13.40 14.68 -4.57
CA VAL A 36 13.31 13.67 -5.64
C VAL A 36 14.13 12.45 -5.22
N ALA A 37 13.56 11.27 -5.43
CA ALA A 37 14.26 9.99 -5.30
C ALA A 37 14.10 9.17 -6.60
N PRO A 38 15.04 8.30 -6.96
CA PRO A 38 14.80 7.28 -7.99
C PRO A 38 13.60 6.40 -7.59
N SER A 39 13.68 5.80 -6.41
CA SER A 39 12.61 5.06 -5.74
C SER A 39 12.86 5.10 -4.24
N THR A 40 11.83 5.40 -3.46
CA THR A 40 11.95 5.40 -1.99
C THR A 40 12.33 4.02 -1.44
N ASN A 41 11.86 2.91 -2.07
CA ASN A 41 12.29 1.55 -1.73
C ASN A 41 13.79 1.33 -1.95
N GLU A 42 14.34 1.88 -3.02
CA GLU A 42 15.77 1.75 -3.31
C GLU A 42 16.61 2.45 -2.25
N VAL A 43 16.26 3.70 -1.93
CA VAL A 43 16.94 4.47 -0.87
C VAL A 43 16.79 3.76 0.49
N ALA A 44 15.57 3.35 0.86
CA ALA A 44 15.33 2.65 2.13
C ALA A 44 16.11 1.33 2.23
N ARG A 45 16.24 0.59 1.13
CA ARG A 45 17.04 -0.63 1.04
C ARG A 45 18.53 -0.35 1.27
N GLU A 46 19.06 0.72 0.68
CA GLU A 46 20.45 1.14 0.89
C GLU A 46 20.69 1.54 2.35
N ARG A 47 19.76 2.31 2.93
CA ARG A 47 19.85 2.70 4.35
C ARG A 47 19.77 1.49 5.28
N ALA A 48 18.87 0.54 5.00
CA ALA A 48 18.78 -0.69 5.79
C ALA A 48 20.07 -1.52 5.75
N ARG A 49 20.71 -1.63 4.58
CA ARG A 49 22.05 -2.28 4.43
C ARG A 49 23.16 -1.53 5.13
N ALA A 50 23.03 -0.21 5.25
CA ALA A 50 23.97 0.63 5.99
C ALA A 50 23.70 0.67 7.51
N GLY A 51 22.78 -0.17 8.02
CA GLY A 51 22.49 -0.28 9.45
C GLY A 51 21.38 0.63 9.96
N ALA A 52 20.51 1.16 9.08
CA ALA A 52 19.38 1.93 9.55
C ALA A 52 18.47 1.10 10.47
N ALA A 53 18.04 1.70 11.57
CA ALA A 53 17.15 1.09 12.53
C ALA A 53 15.74 0.86 11.93
N GLU A 54 14.97 -0.02 12.57
CA GLU A 54 13.54 -0.13 12.32
C GLU A 54 12.85 1.22 12.55
N GLY A 55 11.85 1.54 11.70
CA GLY A 55 11.10 2.78 11.78
C GLY A 55 11.67 3.93 10.95
N LEU A 56 12.74 3.72 10.17
CA LEU A 56 13.15 4.72 9.18
C LEU A 56 12.06 4.84 8.10
N VAL A 57 11.52 6.04 7.94
CA VAL A 57 10.62 6.45 6.85
C VAL A 57 11.43 7.26 5.85
N VAL A 58 11.57 6.76 4.63
CA VAL A 58 12.09 7.49 3.48
C VAL A 58 10.93 7.97 2.66
N ALA A 59 10.69 9.26 2.60
CA ALA A 59 9.62 9.88 1.81
C ALA A 59 10.19 10.75 0.70
N ALA A 60 9.47 10.86 -0.43
CA ALA A 60 9.86 11.73 -1.53
C ALA A 60 8.67 12.50 -2.09
N ASP A 61 8.89 13.77 -2.46
CA ASP A 61 7.88 14.56 -3.16
C ASP A 61 7.64 14.05 -4.58
N HIS A 62 8.67 13.46 -5.18
CA HIS A 62 8.58 12.85 -6.50
C HIS A 62 9.52 11.64 -6.62
N GLN A 63 9.07 10.59 -7.30
CA GLN A 63 9.92 9.45 -7.72
C GLN A 63 10.17 9.50 -9.22
N ALA A 64 11.45 9.55 -9.62
CA ALA A 64 11.85 9.56 -11.03
C ALA A 64 11.77 8.18 -11.71
N ALA A 65 11.84 7.10 -10.93
CA ALA A 65 11.78 5.72 -11.40
C ALA A 65 11.05 4.84 -10.36
N GLY A 66 9.82 5.24 -9.99
CA GLY A 66 8.99 4.51 -9.05
C GLY A 66 8.68 3.10 -9.55
N ARG A 67 8.69 2.13 -8.63
CA ARG A 67 8.50 0.71 -8.95
C ARG A 67 7.22 0.14 -8.34
N GLY A 68 6.57 -0.73 -9.11
CA GLY A 68 5.52 -1.62 -8.66
C GLY A 68 5.97 -3.08 -8.67
N ARG A 69 5.06 -4.01 -8.44
CA ARG A 69 5.32 -5.47 -8.56
C ARG A 69 5.46 -5.87 -10.03
N LEU A 70 6.17 -7.00 -10.26
CA LEU A 70 6.32 -7.60 -11.59
C LEU A 70 6.86 -6.60 -12.62
N ASP A 71 7.89 -5.85 -12.22
CA ASP A 71 8.59 -4.84 -13.05
C ASP A 71 7.68 -3.72 -13.61
N ARG A 72 6.51 -3.51 -13.02
CA ARG A 72 5.66 -2.36 -13.35
C ARG A 72 6.24 -1.08 -12.78
N THR A 73 6.00 0.02 -13.47
CA THR A 73 6.33 1.36 -12.98
C THR A 73 5.21 1.92 -12.09
N TRP A 74 5.61 2.78 -11.15
CA TRP A 74 4.72 3.63 -10.39
C TRP A 74 5.03 5.08 -10.72
N GLU A 75 4.24 5.65 -11.60
CA GLU A 75 4.45 7.01 -12.11
C GLU A 75 3.39 7.95 -11.57
N THR A 76 3.84 9.09 -11.02
CA THR A 76 2.97 10.14 -10.52
C THR A 76 3.58 11.50 -10.84
N PRO A 77 2.81 12.49 -11.27
CA PRO A 77 3.32 13.85 -11.40
C PRO A 77 3.84 14.37 -10.05
N PRO A 78 4.85 15.25 -10.05
CA PRO A 78 5.38 15.83 -8.83
C PRO A 78 4.31 16.47 -7.96
N GLY A 79 4.35 16.24 -6.64
CA GLY A 79 3.42 16.84 -5.68
C GLY A 79 1.99 16.30 -5.72
N THR A 80 1.70 15.20 -6.44
CA THR A 80 0.34 14.66 -6.56
C THR A 80 0.07 13.42 -5.74
N ALA A 81 1.11 12.77 -5.27
CA ALA A 81 1.02 11.52 -4.51
C ALA A 81 1.80 11.60 -3.20
N VAL A 82 1.47 10.71 -2.28
CA VAL A 82 2.32 10.36 -1.15
C VAL A 82 3.08 9.10 -1.54
N THR A 83 4.42 9.21 -1.57
CA THR A 83 5.32 8.08 -1.82
C THR A 83 6.34 7.99 -0.71
N PHE A 84 6.36 6.86 -0.02
CA PHE A 84 7.34 6.60 1.03
C PHE A 84 7.66 5.12 1.13
N SER A 85 8.77 4.83 1.81
CA SER A 85 9.15 3.48 2.21
C SER A 85 9.51 3.44 3.69
N LEU A 86 9.02 2.43 4.39
CA LEU A 86 9.27 2.20 5.81
C LEU A 86 10.16 0.97 5.98
N VAL A 87 11.22 1.07 6.78
CA VAL A 87 12.06 -0.05 7.16
C VAL A 87 11.46 -0.74 8.38
N LEU A 88 11.11 -2.03 8.25
CA LEU A 88 10.66 -2.88 9.35
C LEU A 88 11.62 -4.06 9.55
N ARG A 89 11.71 -4.57 10.78
CA ARG A 89 12.52 -5.75 11.14
C ARG A 89 11.65 -6.76 11.90
N PRO A 90 10.75 -7.49 11.18
CA PRO A 90 9.84 -8.39 11.85
C PRO A 90 10.55 -9.49 12.63
N THR A 91 10.15 -9.67 13.88
CA THR A 91 10.65 -10.73 14.76
C THR A 91 9.85 -12.02 14.66
N VAL A 92 8.69 -11.98 13.97
CA VAL A 92 7.89 -13.18 13.67
C VAL A 92 8.60 -14.07 12.65
N PRO A 93 8.29 -15.39 12.61
CA PRO A 93 8.87 -16.31 11.65
C PRO A 93 8.72 -15.83 10.20
N ALA A 94 9.73 -16.08 9.36
CA ALA A 94 9.72 -15.68 7.95
C ALA A 94 8.51 -16.25 7.16
N ALA A 95 7.98 -17.38 7.59
CA ALA A 95 6.75 -17.98 7.03
C ALA A 95 5.52 -17.06 7.17
N SER A 96 5.51 -16.14 8.14
CA SER A 96 4.43 -15.16 8.33
C SER A 96 4.60 -13.88 7.49
N TRP A 97 5.75 -13.65 6.88
CA TRP A 97 6.03 -12.44 6.10
C TRP A 97 5.14 -12.23 4.86
N PRO A 98 4.58 -13.28 4.21
CA PRO A 98 3.58 -13.06 3.17
C PRO A 98 2.37 -12.21 3.60
N TRP A 99 2.11 -12.12 4.92
CA TRP A 99 1.09 -11.22 5.46
C TRP A 99 1.46 -9.73 5.44
N LEU A 100 2.73 -9.35 5.31
CA LEU A 100 3.16 -7.94 5.35
C LEU A 100 2.45 -7.06 4.30
N PRO A 101 2.39 -7.40 3.00
CA PRO A 101 1.68 -6.55 2.04
C PRO A 101 0.18 -6.45 2.34
N LEU A 102 -0.44 -7.51 2.88
CA LEU A 102 -1.85 -7.53 3.25
C LEU A 102 -2.10 -6.66 4.49
N LEU A 103 -1.24 -6.77 5.51
CA LEU A 103 -1.24 -5.92 6.71
C LEU A 103 -1.14 -4.45 6.34
N VAL A 104 -0.17 -4.10 5.50
CA VAL A 104 0.06 -2.72 5.05
C VAL A 104 -1.14 -2.21 4.28
N GLY A 105 -1.63 -2.96 3.28
CA GLY A 105 -2.80 -2.58 2.50
C GLY A 105 -4.04 -2.37 3.38
N HIS A 106 -4.25 -3.26 4.36
CA HIS A 106 -5.36 -3.14 5.31
C HIS A 106 -5.26 -1.87 6.18
N ASN A 107 -4.07 -1.55 6.69
CA ASN A 107 -3.89 -0.36 7.51
C ASN A 107 -3.91 0.94 6.69
N VAL A 108 -3.42 0.92 5.45
CA VAL A 108 -3.65 2.04 4.51
C VAL A 108 -5.15 2.27 4.29
N ALA A 109 -5.92 1.21 4.02
CA ALA A 109 -7.36 1.33 3.85
C ALA A 109 -8.05 1.88 5.12
N LYS A 110 -7.67 1.41 6.33
CA LYS A 110 -8.17 1.95 7.60
C LYS A 110 -7.89 3.45 7.73
N ALA A 111 -6.65 3.88 7.45
CA ALA A 111 -6.27 5.30 7.54
C ALA A 111 -7.08 6.15 6.56
N LEU A 112 -7.23 5.69 5.30
CA LEU A 112 -8.04 6.40 4.31
C LEU A 112 -9.52 6.45 4.70
N THR A 113 -10.05 5.39 5.33
CA THR A 113 -11.43 5.38 5.86
C THR A 113 -11.59 6.37 7.00
N ALA A 114 -10.62 6.49 7.90
CA ALA A 114 -10.63 7.51 8.94
C ALA A 114 -10.57 8.94 8.39
N LEU A 115 -9.98 9.13 7.21
CA LEU A 115 -9.97 10.40 6.46
C LEU A 115 -11.25 10.63 5.63
N GLY A 116 -12.25 9.75 5.73
CA GLY A 116 -13.56 9.92 5.10
C GLY A 116 -13.74 9.25 3.74
N HIS A 117 -12.85 8.35 3.34
CA HIS A 117 -12.94 7.62 2.06
C HIS A 117 -13.38 6.16 2.29
N ASP A 118 -14.31 5.62 1.51
CA ASP A 118 -14.70 4.19 1.57
C ASP A 118 -13.62 3.33 0.90
N ALA A 119 -12.54 3.06 1.67
CA ALA A 119 -11.38 2.33 1.18
C ALA A 119 -11.48 0.83 1.48
N ARG A 120 -11.16 0.01 0.49
CA ARG A 120 -11.12 -1.46 0.59
C ARG A 120 -9.81 -2.01 0.06
N VAL A 121 -9.41 -3.16 0.56
CA VAL A 121 -8.22 -3.85 0.05
C VAL A 121 -8.58 -4.76 -1.13
N LYS A 122 -7.69 -4.81 -2.11
CA LYS A 122 -7.70 -5.80 -3.19
C LYS A 122 -6.44 -6.65 -3.06
N TRP A 123 -6.63 -7.96 -2.93
CA TRP A 123 -5.51 -8.89 -2.83
C TRP A 123 -4.63 -8.80 -4.09
N PRO A 124 -3.29 -8.85 -3.96
CA PRO A 124 -2.55 -8.96 -2.70
C PRO A 124 -2.07 -7.62 -2.12
N ASN A 125 -2.12 -6.50 -2.85
CA ASN A 125 -1.31 -5.32 -2.52
C ASN A 125 -1.89 -3.99 -2.99
N ASP A 126 -3.16 -3.94 -3.34
CA ASP A 126 -3.81 -2.72 -3.79
C ASP A 126 -4.85 -2.23 -2.78
N VAL A 127 -5.07 -0.91 -2.74
CA VAL A 127 -6.20 -0.28 -2.06
C VAL A 127 -7.09 0.38 -3.10
N LEU A 128 -8.38 0.15 -2.97
CA LEU A 128 -9.41 0.63 -3.88
C LEU A 128 -10.30 1.66 -3.20
N LEU A 129 -10.81 2.60 -3.98
CA LEU A 129 -11.94 3.48 -3.68
C LEU A 129 -13.01 3.31 -4.75
N ASP A 130 -14.21 3.85 -4.50
CA ASP A 130 -15.30 3.94 -5.48
C ASP A 130 -15.61 2.58 -6.15
N GLY A 131 -15.59 1.52 -5.36
CA GLY A 131 -15.85 0.15 -5.77
C GLY A 131 -14.62 -0.60 -6.30
N ASP A 132 -14.01 -0.16 -7.41
CA ASP A 132 -12.95 -0.92 -8.09
C ASP A 132 -11.76 -0.08 -8.58
N LYS A 133 -11.67 1.21 -8.19
CA LYS A 133 -10.60 2.09 -8.66
C LYS A 133 -9.41 2.12 -7.70
N LYS A 134 -8.24 1.82 -8.20
CA LYS A 134 -7.00 1.78 -7.41
C LYS A 134 -6.57 3.19 -7.01
N VAL A 135 -6.46 3.44 -5.70
CA VAL A 135 -5.91 4.66 -5.10
C VAL A 135 -4.49 4.48 -4.58
N ALA A 136 -4.15 3.26 -4.13
CA ALA A 136 -2.82 2.99 -3.59
C ALA A 136 -2.29 1.62 -4.00
N GLY A 137 -0.96 1.52 -4.04
CA GLY A 137 -0.22 0.29 -4.25
C GLY A 137 0.86 0.09 -3.21
N ILE A 138 1.06 -1.16 -2.80
CA ILE A 138 2.05 -1.57 -1.81
C ILE A 138 3.10 -2.46 -2.48
N LEU A 139 4.39 -2.23 -2.19
CA LEU A 139 5.50 -3.04 -2.62
C LEU A 139 6.37 -3.42 -1.42
N VAL A 140 6.34 -4.67 -1.00
CA VAL A 140 7.17 -5.19 0.08
C VAL A 140 8.34 -5.96 -0.51
N GLU A 141 9.55 -5.59 -0.11
CA GLU A 141 10.79 -6.25 -0.50
C GLU A 141 11.53 -6.73 0.76
N ARG A 142 11.95 -7.99 0.77
CA ARG A 142 12.85 -8.51 1.79
C ARG A 142 14.30 -8.17 1.41
N VAL A 143 15.06 -7.71 2.39
CA VAL A 143 16.48 -7.37 2.23
C VAL A 143 17.28 -8.01 3.35
N ASP A 144 18.34 -8.72 2.99
CA ASP A 144 19.30 -9.21 3.98
C ASP A 144 20.29 -8.08 4.32
N THR A 145 20.47 -7.84 5.61
CA THR A 145 21.35 -6.78 6.16
C THR A 145 22.30 -7.37 7.22
N PRO A 146 23.38 -6.67 7.60
CA PRO A 146 24.28 -7.14 8.66
C PRO A 146 23.57 -7.41 9.99
N GLU A 147 22.50 -6.68 10.29
CA GLU A 147 21.69 -6.83 11.52
C GLU A 147 20.57 -7.88 11.38
N GLY A 148 20.54 -8.63 10.29
CA GLY A 148 19.50 -9.60 9.98
C GLY A 148 18.54 -9.11 8.88
N PRO A 149 17.52 -9.90 8.54
CA PRO A 149 16.60 -9.55 7.47
C PRO A 149 15.73 -8.33 7.84
N ALA A 150 15.51 -7.45 6.87
CA ALA A 150 14.58 -6.33 6.96
C ALA A 150 13.51 -6.42 5.87
N ALA A 151 12.34 -5.88 6.12
CA ALA A 151 11.29 -5.65 5.16
C ALA A 151 11.25 -4.17 4.78
N ILE A 152 11.38 -3.88 3.50
CA ILE A 152 11.19 -2.53 2.95
C ILE A 152 9.75 -2.43 2.45
N ILE A 153 8.98 -1.58 3.09
CA ILE A 153 7.55 -1.41 2.85
C ILE A 153 7.34 -0.16 2.01
N GLY A 154 7.22 -0.30 0.71
CA GLY A 154 6.88 0.80 -0.19
C GLY A 154 5.38 1.02 -0.29
N VAL A 155 4.97 2.28 -0.17
CA VAL A 155 3.58 2.71 -0.30
C VAL A 155 3.50 3.91 -1.23
N GLY A 156 2.63 3.79 -2.25
CA GLY A 156 2.28 4.90 -3.14
C GLY A 156 0.78 5.15 -3.06
N ILE A 157 0.36 6.40 -2.83
CA ILE A 157 -1.04 6.81 -2.69
C ILE A 157 -1.29 8.01 -3.60
N ASN A 158 -2.25 7.90 -4.51
CA ASN A 158 -2.70 9.00 -5.35
C ASN A 158 -3.55 9.96 -4.51
N VAL A 159 -3.09 11.20 -4.30
CA VAL A 159 -3.78 12.17 -3.45
C VAL A 159 -4.51 13.22 -4.29
N THR A 160 -3.79 13.99 -5.10
CA THR A 160 -4.34 15.16 -5.82
C THR A 160 -4.29 15.03 -7.33
N MET A 161 -4.04 13.83 -7.86
CA MET A 161 -4.08 13.57 -9.31
C MET A 161 -5.47 13.84 -9.87
N THR A 162 -5.55 14.52 -11.01
CA THR A 162 -6.78 14.67 -11.79
C THR A 162 -7.03 13.43 -12.64
N ALA A 163 -8.21 13.32 -13.25
CA ALA A 163 -8.56 12.19 -14.11
C ALA A 163 -7.63 12.09 -15.33
N GLU A 164 -7.17 13.22 -15.86
CA GLU A 164 -6.26 13.30 -17.02
C GLU A 164 -4.82 12.91 -16.66
N GLU A 165 -4.43 13.01 -15.39
CA GLU A 165 -3.10 12.65 -14.90
C GLU A 165 -3.00 11.19 -14.48
N LEU A 166 -4.12 10.48 -14.35
CA LEU A 166 -4.13 9.07 -13.99
C LEU A 166 -3.63 8.21 -15.15
N PRO A 167 -2.75 7.21 -14.88
CA PRO A 167 -2.14 6.41 -15.94
C PRO A 167 -3.13 5.43 -16.62
N VAL A 168 -4.21 5.09 -15.95
CA VAL A 168 -5.23 4.14 -16.40
C VAL A 168 -6.61 4.47 -15.84
N GLU A 169 -7.68 4.10 -16.55
CA GLU A 169 -9.07 4.36 -16.13
C GLU A 169 -9.48 3.64 -14.83
N THR A 170 -8.79 2.57 -14.50
CA THR A 170 -9.01 1.80 -13.24
C THR A 170 -8.29 2.41 -12.04
N ALA A 171 -7.58 3.54 -12.19
CA ALA A 171 -7.01 4.30 -11.11
C ALA A 171 -7.95 5.42 -10.64
N THR A 172 -7.70 5.92 -9.43
CA THR A 172 -8.35 7.09 -8.84
C THR A 172 -7.39 7.82 -7.91
N SER A 173 -7.82 8.96 -7.38
CA SER A 173 -7.12 9.70 -6.32
C SER A 173 -8.11 10.10 -5.22
N LEU A 174 -7.59 10.51 -4.06
CA LEU A 174 -8.42 11.00 -2.97
C LEU A 174 -9.23 12.23 -3.41
N ALA A 175 -8.64 13.14 -4.19
CA ALA A 175 -9.30 14.33 -4.69
C ALA A 175 -10.45 14.04 -5.67
N ILE A 176 -10.39 12.93 -6.41
CA ILE A 176 -11.48 12.50 -7.31
C ILE A 176 -12.60 11.84 -6.50
N SER A 177 -12.23 11.02 -5.49
CA SER A 177 -13.19 10.26 -4.68
C SER A 177 -14.04 11.16 -3.77
N ALA A 178 -13.47 12.25 -3.24
CA ALA A 178 -14.20 13.18 -2.39
C ALA A 178 -13.69 14.61 -2.53
N PRO A 179 -14.61 15.63 -2.48
CA PRO A 179 -14.19 17.03 -2.44
C PRO A 179 -13.36 17.33 -1.17
N GLY A 180 -12.33 18.15 -1.31
CA GLY A 180 -11.50 18.58 -0.17
C GLY A 180 -10.52 17.50 0.29
N ALA A 181 -9.82 16.88 -0.67
CA ALA A 181 -8.75 15.93 -0.36
C ALA A 181 -7.81 16.48 0.73
N PRO A 182 -7.42 15.65 1.70
CA PRO A 182 -6.50 16.04 2.75
C PRO A 182 -5.13 16.41 2.16
N ASP A 183 -4.37 17.22 2.90
CA ASP A 183 -3.01 17.51 2.50
C ASP A 183 -2.14 16.22 2.52
N ARG A 184 -1.12 16.17 1.67
CA ARG A 184 -0.25 15.00 1.52
C ARG A 184 0.49 14.64 2.81
N THR A 185 0.86 15.64 3.61
CA THR A 185 1.53 15.44 4.89
C THR A 185 0.60 14.77 5.88
N GLN A 186 -0.66 15.17 5.95
CA GLN A 186 -1.66 14.52 6.80
C GLN A 186 -1.86 13.05 6.38
N VAL A 187 -2.01 12.78 5.08
CA VAL A 187 -2.16 11.39 4.58
C VAL A 187 -0.96 10.54 4.96
N LEU A 188 0.27 11.06 4.81
CA LEU A 188 1.48 10.33 5.19
C LEU A 188 1.48 10.00 6.68
N LEU A 189 1.20 10.96 7.54
CA LEU A 189 1.22 10.78 9.00
C LEU A 189 0.19 9.74 9.46
N GLU A 190 -1.05 9.86 9.00
CA GLU A 190 -2.13 8.93 9.35
C GLU A 190 -1.82 7.50 8.88
N VAL A 191 -1.30 7.37 7.66
CA VAL A 191 -0.97 6.05 7.09
C VAL A 191 0.22 5.41 7.81
N VAL A 192 1.29 6.16 8.08
CA VAL A 192 2.47 5.64 8.80
C VAL A 192 2.07 5.21 10.22
N ALA A 193 1.26 6.00 10.91
CA ALA A 193 0.77 5.66 12.25
C ALA A 193 -0.08 4.39 12.25
N ALA A 194 -1.02 4.26 11.30
CA ALA A 194 -1.88 3.08 11.17
C ALA A 194 -1.09 1.82 10.83
N ILE A 195 -0.08 1.92 9.94
CA ILE A 195 0.80 0.79 9.61
C ILE A 195 1.57 0.35 10.85
N ARG A 196 2.13 1.28 11.64
CA ARG A 196 2.89 0.97 12.85
C ARG A 196 2.02 0.28 13.88
N GLU A 197 0.84 0.83 14.17
CA GLU A 197 -0.11 0.21 15.10
C GLU A 197 -0.44 -1.24 14.68
N GLY A 198 -0.81 -1.43 13.41
CA GLY A 198 -1.15 -2.75 12.89
C GLY A 198 0.03 -3.73 12.94
N TYR A 199 1.22 -3.26 12.64
CA TYR A 199 2.45 -4.05 12.70
C TYR A 199 2.80 -4.47 14.12
N ASP A 200 2.73 -3.55 15.09
CA ASP A 200 3.02 -3.84 16.50
C ASP A 200 2.02 -4.86 17.07
N LEU A 201 0.73 -4.70 16.76
CA LEU A 201 -0.32 -5.66 17.16
C LEU A 201 -0.10 -7.05 16.54
N TRP A 202 0.31 -7.10 15.27
CA TRP A 202 0.60 -8.35 14.57
C TRP A 202 1.81 -9.07 15.19
N GLN A 203 2.91 -8.35 15.43
CA GLN A 203 4.10 -8.92 16.05
C GLN A 203 3.85 -9.42 17.48
N ALA A 204 3.25 -8.55 18.32
CA ALA A 204 2.97 -8.89 19.71
C ALA A 204 2.00 -10.07 19.86
N GLY A 205 1.11 -10.27 18.89
CA GLY A 205 0.10 -11.31 18.93
C GLY A 205 0.56 -12.68 18.41
N GLY A 206 1.70 -12.78 17.71
CA GLY A 206 2.17 -14.02 17.06
C GLY A 206 1.08 -14.66 16.19
N ASP A 207 0.81 -15.96 16.39
CA ASP A 207 -0.23 -16.66 15.60
C ASP A 207 -1.64 -16.07 15.80
N LEU A 208 -1.96 -15.62 17.02
CA LEU A 208 -3.23 -14.93 17.28
C LEU A 208 -3.28 -13.55 16.62
N GLY A 209 -2.15 -12.85 16.53
CA GLY A 209 -2.03 -11.59 15.79
C GLY A 209 -2.32 -11.80 14.31
N THR A 210 -1.74 -12.82 13.71
CA THR A 210 -1.99 -13.20 12.32
C THR A 210 -3.45 -13.60 12.09
N ALA A 211 -4.06 -14.38 12.99
CA ALA A 211 -5.47 -14.80 12.88
C ALA A 211 -6.43 -13.58 12.97
N ARG A 212 -6.15 -12.62 13.86
CA ARG A 212 -6.92 -11.37 13.97
C ARG A 212 -6.80 -10.51 12.72
N LEU A 213 -5.57 -10.34 12.22
CA LEU A 213 -5.31 -9.64 10.96
C LEU A 213 -6.08 -10.30 9.80
N ALA A 214 -6.02 -11.62 9.68
CA ALA A 214 -6.70 -12.37 8.64
C ALA A 214 -8.23 -12.14 8.68
N THR A 215 -8.83 -12.18 9.87
CA THR A 215 -10.26 -11.91 10.05
C THR A 215 -10.62 -10.49 9.63
N SER A 216 -9.86 -9.49 10.09
CA SER A 216 -10.09 -8.10 9.74
C SER A 216 -9.85 -7.83 8.26
N TYR A 217 -8.79 -8.39 7.66
CA TYR A 217 -8.50 -8.27 6.24
C TYR A 217 -9.63 -8.79 5.36
N ARG A 218 -10.13 -10.02 5.66
CA ARG A 218 -11.23 -10.65 4.90
C ARG A 218 -12.48 -9.79 4.86
N SER A 219 -12.85 -9.17 5.99
CA SER A 219 -14.04 -8.32 6.07
C SER A 219 -13.95 -7.04 5.23
N HIS A 220 -12.74 -6.59 4.87
CA HIS A 220 -12.50 -5.40 4.05
C HIS A 220 -11.98 -5.74 2.64
N CYS A 221 -11.87 -7.04 2.30
CA CYS A 221 -11.31 -7.49 1.03
C CYS A 221 -12.34 -7.46 -0.10
N ALA A 222 -12.18 -6.51 -1.02
CA ALA A 222 -13.05 -6.37 -2.19
C ALA A 222 -12.89 -7.51 -3.21
N THR A 223 -11.85 -8.34 -3.09
CA THR A 223 -11.62 -9.47 -3.99
C THR A 223 -12.51 -10.66 -3.64
N LEU A 224 -12.83 -10.85 -2.36
CA LEU A 224 -13.61 -12.01 -1.92
C LEU A 224 -15.06 -11.96 -2.39
N GLY A 225 -15.56 -13.11 -2.82
CA GLY A 225 -16.90 -13.27 -3.38
C GLY A 225 -17.02 -12.93 -4.87
N ARG A 226 -15.94 -12.50 -5.52
CA ARG A 226 -15.94 -12.10 -6.94
C ARG A 226 -15.35 -13.18 -7.83
N GLU A 227 -15.79 -13.16 -9.09
CA GLU A 227 -15.09 -13.83 -10.18
C GLU A 227 -13.80 -13.07 -10.46
N VAL A 228 -12.70 -13.80 -10.51
CA VAL A 228 -11.35 -13.26 -10.70
C VAL A 228 -10.61 -14.02 -11.79
N ARG A 229 -9.75 -13.29 -12.47
CA ARG A 229 -8.66 -13.84 -13.28
C ARG A 229 -7.35 -13.49 -12.57
N VAL A 230 -6.59 -14.50 -12.19
CA VAL A 230 -5.30 -14.35 -11.51
C VAL A 230 -4.20 -14.67 -12.50
N GLU A 231 -3.39 -13.69 -12.83
CA GLU A 231 -2.20 -13.86 -13.66
C GLU A 231 -1.05 -14.38 -12.78
N LEU A 232 -0.51 -15.54 -13.12
CA LEU A 232 0.49 -16.24 -12.31
C LEU A 232 1.92 -15.79 -12.67
N PRO A 233 2.85 -15.72 -11.69
CA PRO A 233 4.25 -15.55 -11.98
C PRO A 233 4.77 -16.70 -12.87
N GLY A 234 5.47 -16.35 -13.94
CA GLY A 234 5.98 -17.35 -14.88
C GLY A 234 5.04 -17.68 -16.04
N GLY A 235 3.89 -17.01 -16.11
CA GLY A 235 2.91 -17.15 -17.20
C GLY A 235 1.74 -18.06 -16.84
N GLY A 236 0.69 -17.96 -17.64
CA GLY A 236 -0.59 -18.62 -17.36
C GLY A 236 -1.52 -17.78 -16.48
N ALA A 237 -2.79 -18.15 -16.48
CA ALA A 237 -3.81 -17.50 -15.67
C ALA A 237 -4.78 -18.54 -15.10
N LEU A 238 -5.29 -18.25 -13.91
CA LEU A 238 -6.32 -18.98 -13.20
C LEU A 238 -7.60 -18.14 -13.20
N THR A 239 -8.74 -18.74 -13.54
CA THR A 239 -10.05 -18.06 -13.49
C THR A 239 -10.97 -18.85 -12.55
N GLY A 240 -11.70 -18.11 -11.72
CA GLY A 240 -12.65 -18.70 -10.78
C GLY A 240 -13.12 -17.69 -9.75
N ARG A 241 -13.83 -18.18 -8.74
CA ARG A 241 -14.37 -17.34 -7.67
C ARG A 241 -13.39 -17.26 -6.50
N ALA A 242 -13.00 -16.06 -6.11
CA ALA A 242 -12.19 -15.82 -4.92
C ALA A 242 -13.06 -16.02 -3.66
N VAL A 243 -12.74 -16.98 -2.82
CA VAL A 243 -13.60 -17.38 -1.69
C VAL A 243 -12.98 -17.11 -0.33
N ASP A 244 -11.65 -17.11 -0.21
CA ASP A 244 -10.98 -16.86 1.07
C ASP A 244 -9.54 -16.33 0.86
N VAL A 245 -8.93 -15.87 1.95
CA VAL A 245 -7.48 -15.73 2.12
C VAL A 245 -7.07 -16.68 3.25
N ASP A 246 -6.24 -17.65 2.93
CA ASP A 246 -5.86 -18.72 3.86
C ASP A 246 -4.90 -18.21 4.98
N PRO A 247 -4.59 -19.05 5.99
CA PRO A 247 -3.68 -18.66 7.08
C PRO A 247 -2.28 -18.23 6.63
N ASP A 248 -1.83 -18.63 5.44
CA ASP A 248 -0.55 -18.23 4.88
C ASP A 248 -0.63 -16.95 4.03
N GLY A 249 -1.80 -16.28 3.98
CA GLY A 249 -2.04 -15.06 3.20
C GLY A 249 -2.28 -15.31 1.71
N ARG A 250 -2.48 -16.58 1.29
CA ARG A 250 -2.74 -16.93 -0.10
C ARG A 250 -4.22 -16.76 -0.44
N LEU A 251 -4.49 -16.28 -1.65
CA LEU A 251 -5.86 -16.22 -2.18
C LEU A 251 -6.35 -17.64 -2.49
N VAL A 252 -7.52 -17.98 -2.00
CA VAL A 252 -8.21 -19.23 -2.30
C VAL A 252 -9.23 -18.98 -3.40
N VAL A 253 -9.08 -19.69 -4.52
CA VAL A 253 -9.94 -19.56 -5.70
C VAL A 253 -10.60 -20.88 -6.01
N GLU A 254 -11.91 -20.91 -6.08
CA GLU A 254 -12.70 -22.02 -6.59
C GLU A 254 -12.75 -21.93 -8.12
N THR A 255 -12.26 -22.96 -8.79
CA THR A 255 -12.23 -23.09 -10.24
C THR A 255 -13.12 -24.26 -10.69
N ALA A 256 -13.28 -24.43 -12.01
CA ALA A 256 -13.99 -25.57 -12.55
C ALA A 256 -13.30 -26.92 -12.19
N ASP A 257 -11.99 -26.91 -11.97
CA ASP A 257 -11.16 -28.09 -11.73
C ASP A 257 -10.92 -28.35 -10.23
N GLY A 258 -11.40 -27.45 -9.34
CA GLY A 258 -11.22 -27.59 -7.89
C GLY A 258 -10.77 -26.29 -7.22
N THR A 259 -10.25 -26.41 -6.00
CA THR A 259 -9.81 -25.27 -5.19
C THR A 259 -8.30 -25.06 -5.33
N GLU A 260 -7.89 -23.87 -5.74
CA GLU A 260 -6.51 -23.47 -5.89
C GLU A 260 -6.10 -22.42 -4.84
N ARG A 261 -4.83 -22.46 -4.40
CA ARG A 261 -4.25 -21.51 -3.45
C ARG A 261 -3.10 -20.75 -4.10
N VAL A 262 -3.29 -19.44 -4.26
CA VAL A 262 -2.36 -18.58 -4.98
C VAL A 262 -1.57 -17.71 -4.00
N GLY A 263 -0.26 -17.93 -3.90
CA GLY A 263 0.63 -17.16 -3.02
C GLY A 263 1.17 -15.87 -3.64
N ALA A 264 1.15 -15.79 -4.97
CA ALA A 264 1.58 -14.60 -5.71
C ALA A 264 0.85 -14.54 -7.06
N GLY A 265 0.52 -13.35 -7.51
CA GLY A 265 -0.16 -13.14 -8.79
C GLY A 265 -0.69 -11.72 -8.89
N ASP A 266 -1.26 -11.40 -10.04
CA ASP A 266 -1.99 -10.16 -10.27
C ASP A 266 -3.47 -10.49 -10.50
N VAL A 267 -4.33 -9.90 -9.69
CA VAL A 267 -5.76 -10.19 -9.72
C VAL A 267 -6.50 -9.14 -10.53
N VAL A 268 -7.23 -9.61 -11.52
CA VAL A 268 -8.21 -8.80 -12.25
C VAL A 268 -9.61 -9.26 -11.82
N HIS A 269 -10.43 -8.33 -11.33
CA HIS A 269 -11.84 -8.60 -11.09
C HIS A 269 -12.56 -8.71 -12.42
N VAL A 270 -13.17 -9.85 -12.69
CA VAL A 270 -13.97 -10.05 -13.90
C VAL A 270 -15.30 -9.32 -13.72
N ARG A 271 -15.61 -8.40 -14.63
CA ARG A 271 -16.93 -7.76 -14.66
C ARG A 271 -17.92 -8.76 -15.25
N ALA A 272 -19.10 -8.86 -14.64
CA ALA A 272 -20.20 -9.55 -15.28
C ALA A 272 -20.46 -8.85 -16.63
N THR A 273 -20.33 -9.57 -17.73
CA THR A 273 -20.83 -9.12 -19.03
C THR A 273 -22.34 -9.24 -18.97
N ASP A 274 -23.05 -8.09 -19.06
CA ASP A 274 -24.49 -8.03 -19.25
C ASP A 274 -24.93 -8.76 -20.51
#